data_f7a964a8ed5ee9f402cb74e737bd9d62
#
_entry.id   f7a964a8ed5ee9f402cb74e737bd9d62
#
_cell.length_a   1.000
_cell.length_b   1.000
_cell.length_c   1.000
_cell.angle_alpha   90.00
_cell.angle_beta   90.00
_cell.angle_gamma   90.00
#
_symmetry.space_group_name_H-M   'P 1'
#
loop_
_entity.id
_entity.type
_entity.pdbx_description
1 polymer ?
#
loop_
_entity_poly.entity_id
_entity_poly.type
_entity_poly.pdbx_seq_one_letter_code
_entity_poly.pdbx_strand_id
1 'polypeptide(L)'
;MLVGDQATAEDVVQEAFLGLYRAWDRVRDPDAVLGYLRAGVVNGARSVHRSHVRARLLRVPHDPPVWSAEAAAMDGEDRRAVLAAVAKLPRRQREVLALKYYLDLSEHDVAAMLRVSRGTVAATGARALAALARQLREDQ
;
A
#
# COMPACT_ATOMS: atom_id res chain seq x y z
N MET A 1 0.38 -4.82 -2.53
CA MET A 1 1.51 -3.98 -2.13
C MET A 1 1.42 -3.42 -0.72
N LEU A 2 0.25 -3.02 -0.23
CA LEU A 2 0.07 -2.44 1.10
C LEU A 2 -0.02 -3.49 2.20
N VAL A 3 -0.49 -4.68 1.89
CA VAL A 3 -0.57 -5.82 2.80
C VAL A 3 0.11 -7.04 2.18
N GLY A 4 0.49 -8.02 3.02
CA GLY A 4 1.38 -9.11 2.62
C GLY A 4 0.72 -10.27 1.89
N ASP A 5 -0.61 -10.42 1.91
CA ASP A 5 -1.29 -11.54 1.28
C ASP A 5 -2.65 -11.14 0.72
N GLN A 6 -3.17 -11.95 -0.21
CA GLN A 6 -4.40 -11.68 -0.92
C GLN A 6 -5.63 -11.76 -0.01
N ALA A 7 -5.71 -12.74 0.87
CA ALA A 7 -6.84 -12.89 1.78
C ALA A 7 -6.97 -11.69 2.72
N THR A 8 -5.85 -11.21 3.26
CA THR A 8 -5.82 -10.01 4.11
C THR A 8 -6.20 -8.76 3.29
N ALA A 9 -5.74 -8.66 2.05
CA ALA A 9 -6.10 -7.55 1.16
C ALA A 9 -7.61 -7.54 0.88
N GLU A 10 -8.21 -8.69 0.62
CA GLU A 10 -9.65 -8.82 0.42
C GLU A 10 -10.42 -8.40 1.67
N ASP A 11 -9.99 -8.82 2.85
CA ASP A 11 -10.60 -8.42 4.12
C ASP A 11 -10.54 -6.92 4.34
N VAL A 12 -9.42 -6.29 4.03
CA VAL A 12 -9.26 -4.83 4.12
C VAL A 12 -10.23 -4.12 3.19
N VAL A 13 -10.36 -4.58 1.95
CA VAL A 13 -11.30 -4.01 0.97
C VAL A 13 -12.74 -4.19 1.43
N GLN A 14 -13.11 -5.38 1.91
CA GLN A 14 -14.46 -5.65 2.42
C GLN A 14 -14.81 -4.76 3.60
N GLU A 15 -13.91 -4.58 4.56
CA GLU A 15 -14.10 -3.68 5.69
C GLU A 15 -14.28 -2.23 5.25
N ALA A 16 -13.55 -1.79 4.23
CA ALA A 16 -13.70 -0.46 3.66
C ALA A 16 -15.10 -0.25 3.06
N PHE A 17 -15.63 -1.25 2.33
CA PHE A 17 -17.00 -1.22 1.80
C PHE A 17 -18.05 -1.24 2.89
N LEU A 18 -17.86 -2.04 3.94
CA LEU A 18 -18.77 -2.07 5.10
C LEU A 18 -18.77 -0.71 5.81
N GLY A 19 -17.62 -0.09 5.97
CA GLY A 19 -17.50 1.25 6.54
C GLY A 19 -18.25 2.29 5.71
N LEU A 20 -18.14 2.22 4.38
CA LEU A 20 -18.89 3.08 3.48
C LEU A 20 -20.40 2.84 3.62
N TYR A 21 -20.84 1.60 3.70
CA TYR A 21 -22.26 1.25 3.87
C TYR A 21 -22.82 1.85 5.15
N ARG A 22 -22.08 1.75 6.26
CA ARG A 22 -22.50 2.33 7.56
C ARG A 22 -22.54 3.86 7.52
N ALA A 23 -21.67 4.47 6.71
CA ALA A 23 -21.57 5.92 6.60
C ALA A 23 -22.38 6.49 5.43
N TRP A 24 -23.14 5.67 4.70
CA TRP A 24 -23.81 6.05 3.46
C TRP A 24 -24.67 7.29 3.60
N ASP A 25 -25.44 7.38 4.69
CA ASP A 25 -26.32 8.53 4.95
C ASP A 25 -25.55 9.84 5.20
N ARG A 26 -24.26 9.75 5.53
CA ARG A 26 -23.39 10.89 5.78
C ARG A 26 -22.59 11.30 4.55
N VAL A 27 -22.55 10.47 3.54
CA VAL A 27 -21.87 10.77 2.27
C VAL A 27 -22.82 11.60 1.42
N ARG A 28 -22.53 12.90 1.29
CA ARG A 28 -23.40 13.84 0.56
C ARG A 28 -23.03 14.02 -0.90
N ASP A 29 -21.79 13.71 -1.25
CA ASP A 29 -21.24 13.89 -2.58
C ASP A 29 -20.88 12.51 -3.16
N PRO A 30 -21.56 12.06 -4.25
CA PRO A 30 -21.20 10.80 -4.90
C PRO A 30 -19.73 10.74 -5.37
N ASP A 31 -19.14 11.89 -5.72
CA ASP A 31 -17.74 11.94 -6.14
C ASP A 31 -16.76 11.68 -4.98
N ALA A 32 -17.21 11.85 -3.73
CA ALA A 32 -16.42 11.56 -2.54
C ALA A 32 -16.37 10.06 -2.18
N VAL A 33 -17.23 9.23 -2.77
CA VAL A 33 -17.33 7.79 -2.45
C VAL A 33 -16.01 7.07 -2.70
N LEU A 34 -15.39 7.29 -3.86
CA LEU A 34 -14.13 6.64 -4.21
C LEU A 34 -12.99 7.07 -3.27
N GLY A 35 -12.93 8.37 -2.94
CA GLY A 35 -11.96 8.88 -1.96
C GLY A 35 -12.15 8.27 -0.58
N TYR A 36 -13.39 8.11 -0.15
CA TYR A 36 -13.73 7.46 1.12
C TYR A 36 -13.26 5.99 1.14
N LEU A 37 -13.55 5.25 0.07
CA LEU A 37 -13.10 3.86 -0.05
C LEU A 37 -11.57 3.74 -0.04
N ARG A 38 -10.88 4.58 -0.80
CA ARG A 38 -9.41 4.59 -0.85
C ARG A 38 -8.82 4.88 0.53
N ALA A 39 -9.35 5.86 1.23
CA ALA A 39 -8.92 6.17 2.59
C ALA A 39 -9.15 4.99 3.55
N GLY A 40 -10.29 4.32 3.44
CA GLY A 40 -10.62 3.14 4.23
C GLY A 40 -9.66 1.98 3.97
N VAL A 41 -9.31 1.73 2.71
CA VAL A 41 -8.35 0.69 2.34
C VAL A 41 -6.96 1.01 2.89
N VAL A 42 -6.48 2.23 2.74
CA VAL A 42 -5.16 2.65 3.26
C VAL A 42 -5.12 2.54 4.78
N ASN A 43 -6.15 3.02 5.46
CA ASN A 43 -6.24 2.92 6.92
C ASN A 43 -6.31 1.47 7.41
N GLY A 44 -7.06 0.62 6.69
CA GLY A 44 -7.14 -0.81 6.99
C GLY A 44 -5.80 -1.52 6.79
N ALA A 45 -5.10 -1.22 5.71
CA ALA A 45 -3.77 -1.77 5.45
C ALA A 45 -2.75 -1.35 6.52
N ARG A 46 -2.80 -0.11 6.99
CA ARG A 46 -1.97 0.36 8.10
C ARG A 46 -2.26 -0.37 9.40
N SER A 47 -3.55 -0.63 9.68
CA SER A 47 -3.95 -1.39 10.85
C SER A 47 -3.39 -2.81 10.82
N VAL A 48 -3.47 -3.49 9.67
CA VAL A 48 -2.85 -4.80 9.45
C VAL A 48 -1.34 -4.73 9.65
N HIS A 49 -0.67 -3.73 9.09
CA HIS A 49 0.77 -3.56 9.25
C HIS A 49 1.16 -3.41 10.73
N ARG A 50 0.43 -2.61 11.51
CA ARG A 50 0.67 -2.46 12.95
C ARG A 50 0.51 -3.79 13.68
N SER A 51 -0.51 -4.58 13.32
CA SER A 51 -0.71 -5.92 13.88
C SER A 51 0.46 -6.85 13.55
N HIS A 52 0.98 -6.82 12.32
CA HIS A 52 2.12 -7.62 11.91
C HIS A 52 3.41 -7.23 12.64
N VAL A 53 3.65 -5.93 12.83
CA VAL A 53 4.80 -5.45 13.61
C VAL A 53 4.70 -5.93 15.04
N ARG A 54 3.52 -5.84 15.65
CA ARG A 54 3.27 -6.34 17.01
C ARG A 54 3.52 -7.83 17.11
N ALA A 55 3.02 -8.62 16.13
CA ALA A 55 3.22 -10.06 16.09
C ALA A 55 4.71 -10.42 15.99
N ARG A 56 5.49 -9.70 15.18
CA ARG A 56 6.93 -9.90 15.08
C ARG A 56 7.66 -9.60 16.38
N LEU A 57 7.27 -8.52 17.08
CA LEU A 57 7.84 -8.19 18.39
C LEU A 57 7.54 -9.26 19.44
N LEU A 58 6.42 -9.97 19.31
CA LEU A 58 6.05 -11.08 20.17
C LEU A 58 6.61 -12.41 19.69
N ARG A 59 7.44 -12.41 18.63
CA ARG A 59 8.04 -13.61 18.02
C ARG A 59 7.00 -14.62 17.52
N VAL A 60 5.84 -14.14 17.07
CA VAL A 60 4.83 -14.99 16.45
C VAL A 60 5.27 -15.33 15.03
N PRO A 61 5.23 -16.64 14.62
CA PRO A 61 5.54 -17.00 13.23
C PRO A 61 4.64 -16.24 12.26
N HIS A 62 5.22 -15.77 11.19
CA HIS A 62 4.55 -15.02 10.15
C HIS A 62 4.75 -15.70 8.80
N ASP A 63 3.66 -15.98 8.11
CA ASP A 63 3.72 -16.57 6.78
C ASP A 63 4.25 -15.57 5.75
N PRO A 64 5.05 -16.02 4.77
CA PRO A 64 5.51 -15.16 3.69
C PRO A 64 4.34 -14.55 2.90
N PRO A 65 4.50 -13.35 2.32
CA PRO A 65 3.44 -12.73 1.55
C PRO A 65 3.04 -13.56 0.33
N VAL A 66 1.77 -13.98 0.27
CA VAL A 66 1.22 -14.80 -0.83
C VAL A 66 1.22 -14.02 -2.15
N TRP A 67 0.96 -12.72 -2.11
CA TRP A 67 0.95 -11.87 -3.30
C TRP A 67 2.29 -11.87 -4.04
N SER A 68 3.40 -11.99 -3.33
CA SER A 68 4.74 -12.05 -3.93
C SER A 68 4.92 -13.30 -4.78
N ALA A 69 4.42 -14.45 -4.30
CA ALA A 69 4.49 -15.72 -5.03
C ALA A 69 3.57 -15.72 -6.26
N GLU A 70 2.35 -15.22 -6.13
CA GLU A 70 1.40 -15.12 -7.23
C GLU A 70 1.88 -14.16 -8.33
N ALA A 71 2.34 -12.99 -7.95
CA ALA A 71 2.90 -12.01 -8.89
C ALA A 71 4.13 -12.58 -9.62
N ALA A 72 4.95 -13.33 -8.93
CA ALA A 72 6.12 -13.99 -9.49
C ALA A 72 5.76 -15.10 -10.49
N ALA A 73 4.62 -15.78 -10.31
CA ALA A 73 4.16 -16.82 -11.21
C ALA A 73 3.50 -16.26 -12.49
N MET A 74 2.93 -15.05 -12.44
CA MET A 74 2.16 -14.46 -13.53
C MET A 74 2.99 -13.64 -14.52
N ASP A 75 4.15 -13.13 -14.11
CA ASP A 75 4.95 -12.19 -14.88
C ASP A 75 6.44 -12.57 -14.83
N GLY A 76 7.20 -12.10 -15.80
CA GLY A 76 8.61 -12.43 -15.94
C GLY A 76 9.51 -11.96 -14.79
N GLU A 77 10.79 -12.28 -14.90
CA GLU A 77 11.80 -12.02 -13.86
C GLU A 77 11.89 -10.54 -13.48
N ASP A 78 11.73 -9.63 -14.45
CA ASP A 78 11.81 -8.19 -14.22
C ASP A 78 10.74 -7.71 -13.23
N ARG A 79 9.52 -8.16 -13.41
CA ARG A 79 8.43 -7.80 -12.49
C ARG A 79 8.63 -8.39 -11.10
N ARG A 80 9.12 -9.63 -11.05
CA ARG A 80 9.46 -10.28 -9.79
C ARG A 80 10.50 -9.49 -9.01
N ALA A 81 11.56 -9.04 -9.70
CA ALA A 81 12.60 -8.23 -9.11
C ALA A 81 12.07 -6.90 -8.58
N VAL A 82 11.22 -6.22 -9.35
CA VAL A 82 10.59 -4.96 -8.92
C VAL A 82 9.73 -5.16 -7.68
N LEU A 83 8.88 -6.18 -7.65
CA LEU A 83 8.02 -6.45 -6.50
C LEU A 83 8.82 -6.79 -5.25
N ALA A 84 9.89 -7.57 -5.40
CA ALA A 84 10.80 -7.89 -4.29
C ALA A 84 11.49 -6.62 -3.75
N ALA A 85 11.93 -5.73 -4.63
CA ALA A 85 12.57 -4.48 -4.27
C ALA A 85 11.59 -3.53 -3.55
N VAL A 86 10.35 -3.43 -4.04
CA VAL A 86 9.30 -2.64 -3.41
C VAL A 86 9.01 -3.16 -2.00
N ALA A 87 8.96 -4.48 -1.82
CA ALA A 87 8.71 -5.10 -0.52
C ALA A 87 9.76 -4.75 0.54
N LYS A 88 10.99 -4.44 0.10
CA LYS A 88 12.09 -4.04 1.00
C LYS A 88 12.06 -2.57 1.40
N LEU A 89 11.25 -1.74 0.74
CA LEU A 89 11.17 -0.31 1.04
C LEU A 89 10.50 -0.05 2.39
N PRO A 90 10.86 1.04 3.07
CA PRO A 90 10.11 1.49 4.23
C PRO A 90 8.64 1.70 3.91
N ARG A 91 7.77 1.48 4.90
CA ARG A 91 6.31 1.51 4.72
C ARG A 91 5.82 2.77 4.01
N ARG A 92 6.27 3.95 4.43
CA ARG A 92 5.81 5.22 3.84
C ARG A 92 6.19 5.34 2.38
N GLN A 93 7.37 4.88 2.01
CA GLN A 93 7.82 4.86 0.62
C GLN A 93 6.98 3.91 -0.23
N ARG A 94 6.64 2.72 0.28
CA ARG A 94 5.75 1.79 -0.41
C ARG A 94 4.36 2.37 -0.60
N GLU A 95 3.80 3.00 0.43
CA GLU A 95 2.49 3.65 0.37
C GLU A 95 2.45 4.72 -0.73
N VAL A 96 3.45 5.58 -0.76
CA VAL A 96 3.53 6.64 -1.77
C VAL A 96 3.65 6.06 -3.18
N LEU A 97 4.49 5.05 -3.37
CA LEU A 97 4.61 4.40 -4.68
C LEU A 97 3.30 3.75 -5.11
N ALA A 98 2.62 3.04 -4.22
CA ALA A 98 1.36 2.39 -4.52
C ALA A 98 0.27 3.41 -4.90
N LEU A 99 0.15 4.48 -4.14
CA LEU A 99 -0.90 5.47 -4.37
C LEU A 99 -0.62 6.32 -5.60
N LYS A 100 0.63 6.72 -5.80
CA LYS A 100 1.00 7.63 -6.88
C LYS A 100 1.11 6.92 -8.23
N TYR A 101 1.72 5.74 -8.27
CA TYR A 101 2.04 5.05 -9.53
C TYR A 101 1.09 3.90 -9.85
N TYR A 102 0.67 3.12 -8.87
CA TYR A 102 -0.26 2.02 -9.12
C TYR A 102 -1.70 2.50 -9.23
N LEU A 103 -2.15 3.37 -8.34
CA LEU A 103 -3.50 3.94 -8.34
C LEU A 103 -3.59 5.27 -9.11
N ASP A 104 -2.48 5.77 -9.61
CA ASP A 104 -2.41 6.99 -10.42
C ASP A 104 -3.03 8.22 -9.75
N LEU A 105 -2.82 8.36 -8.45
CA LEU A 105 -3.30 9.50 -7.69
C LEU A 105 -2.35 10.69 -7.80
N SER A 106 -2.91 11.90 -7.76
CA SER A 106 -2.12 13.13 -7.71
C SER A 106 -1.37 13.24 -6.38
N GLU A 107 -0.30 14.03 -6.34
CA GLU A 107 0.40 14.33 -5.09
C GLU A 107 -0.52 14.97 -4.05
N HIS A 108 -1.45 15.80 -4.51
CA HIS A 108 -2.45 16.41 -3.65
C HIS A 108 -3.33 15.36 -2.97
N ASP A 109 -3.84 14.38 -3.72
CA ASP A 109 -4.70 13.32 -3.19
C ASP A 109 -3.93 12.39 -2.26
N VAL A 110 -2.69 12.03 -2.63
CA VAL A 110 -1.83 11.20 -1.78
C VAL A 110 -1.54 11.92 -0.45
N ALA A 111 -1.23 13.21 -0.50
CA ALA A 111 -0.97 14.02 0.70
C ALA A 111 -2.20 14.03 1.62
N ALA A 112 -3.39 14.22 1.07
CA ALA A 112 -4.63 14.19 1.84
C ALA A 112 -4.87 12.83 2.49
N MET A 113 -4.69 11.74 1.75
CA MET A 113 -4.89 10.38 2.25
C MET A 113 -3.90 10.01 3.35
N LEU A 114 -2.64 10.39 3.19
CA LEU A 114 -1.58 10.08 4.15
C LEU A 114 -1.46 11.11 5.27
N ARG A 115 -2.19 12.21 5.20
CA ARG A 115 -2.16 13.32 6.16
C ARG A 115 -0.75 13.92 6.30
N VAL A 116 -0.13 14.16 5.18
CA VAL A 116 1.20 14.79 5.09
C VAL A 116 1.13 15.93 4.07
N SER A 117 2.19 16.73 3.99
CA SER A 117 2.27 17.80 2.98
C SER A 117 2.54 17.22 1.60
N ARG A 118 2.19 17.98 0.55
CA ARG A 118 2.52 17.62 -0.83
C ARG A 118 4.03 17.52 -1.03
N GLY A 119 4.79 18.41 -0.39
CA GLY A 119 6.25 18.35 -0.41
C GLY A 119 6.80 17.06 0.19
N THR A 120 6.20 16.57 1.27
CA THR A 120 6.56 15.29 1.87
C THR A 120 6.28 14.13 0.90
N VAL A 121 5.14 14.15 0.21
CA VAL A 121 4.82 13.13 -0.82
C VAL A 121 5.88 13.15 -1.93
N ALA A 122 6.20 14.31 -2.47
CA ALA A 122 7.21 14.44 -3.53
C ALA A 122 8.58 13.95 -3.08
N ALA A 123 9.03 14.36 -1.90
CA ALA A 123 10.33 13.95 -1.35
C ALA A 123 10.37 12.44 -1.05
N THR A 124 9.32 11.90 -0.46
CA THR A 124 9.22 10.46 -0.15
C THR A 124 9.20 9.64 -1.45
N GLY A 125 8.44 10.07 -2.45
CA GLY A 125 8.39 9.42 -3.76
C GLY A 125 9.75 9.42 -4.46
N ALA A 126 10.46 10.54 -4.43
CA ALA A 126 11.81 10.63 -5.01
C ALA A 126 12.79 9.68 -4.31
N ARG A 127 12.76 9.63 -2.99
CA ARG A 127 13.61 8.69 -2.22
C ARG A 127 13.25 7.24 -2.50
N ALA A 128 11.95 6.94 -2.63
CA ALA A 128 11.48 5.60 -2.95
C ALA A 128 11.99 5.15 -4.33
N LEU A 129 11.88 5.99 -5.35
CA LEU A 129 12.36 5.68 -6.69
C LEU A 129 13.89 5.52 -6.72
N ALA A 130 14.62 6.36 -6.01
CA ALA A 130 16.08 6.25 -5.92
C ALA A 130 16.51 4.94 -5.23
N ALA A 131 15.84 4.58 -4.14
CA ALA A 131 16.11 3.33 -3.42
C ALA A 131 15.77 2.11 -4.28
N LEU A 132 14.65 2.16 -4.99
CA LEU A 132 14.22 1.10 -5.91
C LEU A 132 15.24 0.90 -7.04
N ALA A 133 15.67 1.98 -7.67
CA ALA A 133 16.67 1.94 -8.73
C ALA A 133 18.02 1.37 -8.25
N ARG A 134 18.43 1.70 -7.04
CA ARG A 134 19.65 1.17 -6.43
C ARG A 134 19.55 -0.34 -6.20
N GLN A 135 18.44 -0.80 -5.61
CA GLN A 135 18.23 -2.22 -5.35
C GLN A 135 18.21 -3.04 -6.64
N LEU A 136 17.53 -2.54 -7.68
CA LEU A 136 17.46 -3.23 -8.97
C LEU A 136 18.82 -3.32 -9.67
N ARG A 137 19.73 -2.37 -9.43
CA ARG A 137 21.09 -2.44 -9.96
C ARG A 137 21.97 -3.43 -9.19
N GLU A 138 21.78 -3.53 -7.88
CA GLU A 138 22.55 -4.45 -7.04
C GLU A 138 22.19 -5.92 -7.30
N ASP A 139 20.95 -6.17 -7.71
CA ASP A 139 20.47 -7.53 -8.02
C ASP A 139 20.82 -8.01 -9.44
N GLN A 140 21.42 -7.15 -10.27
CA GLN A 140 21.91 -7.50 -11.62
C GLN A 140 23.38 -7.89 -11.59
#